data_fd03c86401aa55a128ae5663c4d800e0
#
_entry.id   fd03c86401aa55a128ae5663c4d800e0
#
_cell.length_a   1.000
_cell.length_b   1.000
_cell.length_c   1.000
_cell.angle_alpha   90.00
_cell.angle_beta   90.00
_cell.angle_gamma   90.00
#
_symmetry.space_group_name_H-M   'P 1'
#
loop_
_entity.id
_entity.type
_entity.pdbx_description
1 polymer ?
#
loop_
_entity_poly.entity_id
_entity_poly.type
_entity_poly.pdbx_seq_one_letter_code
_entity_poly.pdbx_strand_id
1 'polypeptide(L)'
;AIRLSRPPHYVDSTKDGFTSYDAHALLGYQYLAASFDGAGWLPLASFDAEVDAMLCPMERALAQNPDCLCGQIIFQKDGYNMARRSPVAQALPKQLALLQQYGYRVVTVSELLSLCPFADLSPESPVFAPAKALLEAGFCICYRDNTVRPEQILTRGELCMFAFGWKTAARRIELVQTKTRVCRDVPCRHPYAAAIELA
;
A
#
# COMPACT_ATOMS: atom_id res chain seq x y z
N ALA A 1 -7.73 15.99 2.32
CA ALA A 1 -6.68 15.30 3.08
C ALA A 1 -6.68 13.83 2.66
N ILE A 2 -5.53 13.30 2.28
CA ILE A 2 -5.36 11.88 1.94
C ILE A 2 -5.68 11.06 3.20
N ARG A 3 -6.60 10.13 3.07
CA ARG A 3 -6.94 9.19 4.14
C ARG A 3 -6.15 7.91 3.91
N LEU A 4 -5.19 7.63 4.79
CA LEU A 4 -4.32 6.45 4.70
C LEU A 4 -4.85 5.35 5.61
N SER A 5 -4.81 4.12 5.16
CA SER A 5 -5.18 2.96 5.96
C SER A 5 -4.36 1.73 5.60
N ARG A 6 -4.13 0.90 6.60
CA ARG A 6 -3.50 -0.41 6.46
C ARG A 6 -4.22 -1.41 7.36
N PRO A 7 -4.69 -2.56 6.82
CA PRO A 7 -5.35 -3.57 7.63
C PRO A 7 -4.36 -4.28 8.56
N PRO A 8 -4.82 -4.75 9.72
CA PRO A 8 -4.04 -5.66 10.57
C PRO A 8 -3.67 -6.92 9.79
N HIS A 9 -2.45 -7.41 10.00
CA HIS A 9 -1.92 -8.64 9.40
C HIS A 9 -1.99 -8.71 7.86
N TYR A 10 -2.14 -7.59 7.16
CA TYR A 10 -2.31 -7.56 5.71
C TYR A 10 -3.42 -8.47 5.19
N VAL A 11 -4.51 -8.60 5.95
CA VAL A 11 -5.66 -9.44 5.55
C VAL A 11 -6.26 -8.90 4.25
N ASP A 12 -6.12 -9.68 3.18
CA ASP A 12 -6.51 -9.27 1.85
C ASP A 12 -7.88 -9.78 1.41
N SER A 13 -8.45 -10.77 2.10
CA SER A 13 -9.70 -11.39 1.69
C SER A 13 -10.70 -11.55 2.80
N THR A 14 -11.97 -11.46 2.44
CA THR A 14 -13.12 -11.86 3.27
C THR A 14 -13.72 -13.14 2.72
N LYS A 15 -14.64 -13.76 3.47
CA LYS A 15 -15.37 -14.96 3.04
C LYS A 15 -16.09 -14.79 1.70
N ASP A 16 -16.42 -13.57 1.32
CA ASP A 16 -17.15 -13.23 0.09
C ASP A 16 -16.23 -12.85 -1.07
N GLY A 17 -14.93 -13.06 -0.94
CA GLY A 17 -13.95 -12.63 -1.94
C GLY A 17 -13.77 -11.11 -2.01
N PHE A 18 -14.36 -10.36 -1.11
CA PHE A 18 -14.17 -8.93 -0.93
C PHE A 18 -12.86 -8.70 -0.19
N THR A 19 -11.96 -7.91 -0.72
CA THR A 19 -10.64 -7.70 -0.13
C THR A 19 -10.62 -6.50 0.81
N SER A 20 -9.65 -6.45 1.71
CA SER A 20 -9.44 -5.26 2.54
C SER A 20 -9.08 -4.03 1.70
N TYR A 21 -8.41 -4.22 0.58
CA TYR A 21 -8.16 -3.17 -0.41
C TYR A 21 -9.48 -2.60 -0.94
N ASP A 22 -10.42 -3.47 -1.34
CA ASP A 22 -11.72 -3.05 -1.83
C ASP A 22 -12.48 -2.24 -0.77
N ALA A 23 -12.46 -2.69 0.48
CA ALA A 23 -13.10 -1.97 1.58
C ALA A 23 -12.51 -0.58 1.80
N HIS A 24 -11.17 -0.45 1.77
CA HIS A 24 -10.51 0.84 1.92
C HIS A 24 -10.81 1.79 0.76
N ALA A 25 -10.77 1.27 -0.47
CA ALA A 25 -11.11 2.04 -1.67
C ALA A 25 -12.56 2.54 -1.63
N LEU A 26 -13.50 1.68 -1.18
CA LEU A 26 -14.91 2.03 -1.00
C LEU A 26 -15.13 3.17 -0.02
N LEU A 27 -14.33 3.22 1.04
CA LEU A 27 -14.42 4.25 2.07
C LEU A 27 -13.61 5.51 1.73
N GLY A 28 -13.01 5.58 0.55
CA GLY A 28 -12.17 6.69 0.12
C GLY A 28 -10.82 6.75 0.86
N TYR A 29 -10.33 5.61 1.32
CA TYR A 29 -9.00 5.49 1.91
C TYR A 29 -8.02 4.93 0.90
N GLN A 30 -6.80 5.44 0.92
CA GLN A 30 -5.68 4.84 0.22
C GLN A 30 -5.10 3.71 1.08
N TYR A 31 -5.07 2.51 0.52
CA TYR A 31 -4.43 1.35 1.12
C TYR A 31 -2.91 1.53 1.11
N LEU A 32 -2.28 1.24 2.24
CA LEU A 32 -0.82 1.25 2.35
C LEU A 32 -0.30 -0.17 2.48
N ALA A 33 0.51 -0.58 1.51
CA ALA A 33 1.41 -1.71 1.67
C ALA A 33 2.72 -1.25 2.33
N ALA A 34 3.40 -2.16 3.03
CA ALA A 34 4.80 -1.97 3.37
C ALA A 34 5.65 -2.61 2.27
N SER A 35 6.79 -2.02 2.00
CA SER A 35 7.72 -2.51 1.00
C SER A 35 9.03 -3.04 1.62
N PHE A 36 9.26 -2.74 2.89
CA PHE A 36 10.38 -3.30 3.68
C PHE A 36 9.88 -3.77 5.04
N ASP A 37 10.08 -5.05 5.35
CA ASP A 37 9.73 -5.64 6.65
C ASP A 37 10.83 -5.35 7.68
N GLY A 38 10.51 -4.55 8.68
CA GLY A 38 11.40 -4.21 9.78
C GLY A 38 11.51 -5.28 10.87
N ALA A 39 10.92 -6.46 10.70
CA ALA A 39 11.03 -7.66 11.54
C ALA A 39 10.67 -7.51 13.04
N GLY A 40 10.11 -6.40 13.49
CA GLY A 40 9.77 -6.15 14.90
C GLY A 40 8.66 -7.05 15.47
N TRP A 41 8.19 -8.02 14.69
CA TRP A 41 7.14 -8.97 15.05
C TRP A 41 7.66 -10.38 15.37
N LEU A 42 8.96 -10.66 15.16
CA LEU A 42 9.55 -11.98 15.38
C LEU A 42 9.84 -12.22 16.87
N PRO A 43 9.24 -13.25 17.49
CA PRO A 43 9.65 -13.67 18.82
C PRO A 43 10.95 -14.46 18.73
N LEU A 44 12.01 -13.98 19.35
CA LEU A 44 13.31 -14.63 19.36
C LEU A 44 13.74 -15.03 20.78
N ALA A 45 14.86 -15.74 20.88
CA ALA A 45 15.35 -16.32 22.14
C ALA A 45 15.75 -15.25 23.17
N SER A 46 16.09 -14.06 22.74
CA SER A 46 16.45 -12.94 23.61
C SER A 46 15.99 -11.60 23.01
N PHE A 47 15.83 -10.61 23.89
CA PHE A 47 15.50 -9.25 23.48
C PHE A 47 16.55 -8.63 22.56
N ASP A 48 17.83 -8.89 22.81
CA ASP A 48 18.91 -8.39 21.97
C ASP A 48 18.86 -9.02 20.57
N ALA A 49 18.55 -10.32 20.47
CA ALA A 49 18.35 -10.99 19.19
C ALA A 49 17.15 -10.39 18.41
N GLU A 50 16.08 -9.98 19.10
CA GLU A 50 14.94 -9.30 18.47
C GLU A 50 15.35 -7.92 17.91
N VAL A 51 16.16 -7.17 18.65
CA VAL A 51 16.71 -5.89 18.20
C VAL A 51 17.64 -6.06 17.00
N ASP A 52 18.53 -7.05 17.05
CA ASP A 52 19.46 -7.35 15.95
C ASP A 52 18.74 -7.81 14.68
N ALA A 53 17.65 -8.59 14.85
CA ALA A 53 16.80 -9.00 13.72
C ALA A 53 16.14 -7.82 12.99
N MET A 54 15.97 -6.68 13.66
CA MET A 54 15.46 -5.46 13.04
C MET A 54 16.56 -4.64 12.36
N LEU A 55 17.80 -4.77 12.77
CA LEU A 55 18.94 -4.01 12.25
C LEU A 55 19.66 -4.73 11.10
N CYS A 56 20.03 -5.97 11.31
CA CYS A 56 20.85 -6.73 10.36
C CYS A 56 20.29 -6.81 8.92
N PRO A 57 18.98 -6.98 8.67
CA PRO A 57 18.44 -6.97 7.31
C PRO A 57 18.63 -5.62 6.62
N MET A 58 18.45 -4.52 7.35
CA MET A 58 18.62 -3.17 6.84
C MET A 58 20.10 -2.88 6.54
N GLU A 59 20.99 -3.22 7.44
CA GLU A 59 22.44 -3.08 7.26
C GLU A 59 22.93 -3.83 6.03
N ARG A 60 22.52 -5.10 5.87
CA ARG A 60 22.88 -5.92 4.71
C ARG A 60 22.35 -5.34 3.41
N ALA A 61 21.09 -4.92 3.39
CA ALA A 61 20.47 -4.33 2.19
C ALA A 61 21.21 -3.06 1.76
N LEU A 62 21.47 -2.15 2.68
CA LEU A 62 22.18 -0.91 2.42
C LEU A 62 23.64 -1.12 2.02
N ALA A 63 24.31 -2.11 2.60
CA ALA A 63 25.68 -2.47 2.20
C ALA A 63 25.77 -3.03 0.79
N GLN A 64 24.73 -3.71 0.31
CA GLN A 64 24.65 -4.23 -1.06
C GLN A 64 24.22 -3.15 -2.06
N ASN A 65 23.27 -2.34 -1.71
CA ASN A 65 22.77 -1.24 -2.53
C ASN A 65 22.38 -0.06 -1.63
N PRO A 66 23.18 1.00 -1.57
CA PRO A 66 22.93 2.18 -0.76
C PRO A 66 21.57 2.86 -1.01
N ASP A 67 20.98 2.69 -2.20
CA ASP A 67 19.72 3.32 -2.60
C ASP A 67 18.50 2.40 -2.44
N CYS A 68 18.67 1.18 -1.93
CA CYS A 68 17.61 0.15 -1.92
C CYS A 68 16.38 0.52 -1.09
N LEU A 69 16.50 1.45 -0.16
CA LEU A 69 15.39 1.92 0.70
C LEU A 69 14.78 3.25 0.23
N CYS A 70 15.22 3.81 -0.91
CA CYS A 70 14.60 4.99 -1.49
C CYS A 70 13.14 4.72 -1.84
N GLY A 71 12.23 5.59 -1.37
CA GLY A 71 10.80 5.45 -1.60
C GLY A 71 10.13 4.30 -0.86
N GLN A 72 10.83 3.56 0.00
CA GLN A 72 10.29 2.42 0.72
C GLN A 72 9.49 2.83 1.95
N ILE A 73 8.42 2.08 2.20
CA ILE A 73 7.62 2.18 3.43
C ILE A 73 8.06 1.06 4.36
N ILE A 74 8.75 1.42 5.42
CA ILE A 74 9.28 0.46 6.40
C ILE A 74 8.18 0.10 7.40
N PHE A 75 7.85 -1.19 7.46
CA PHE A 75 6.92 -1.74 8.42
C PHE A 75 7.64 -2.14 9.70
N GLN A 76 7.05 -1.76 10.82
CA GLN A 76 7.47 -2.24 12.15
C GLN A 76 6.22 -2.53 12.97
N LYS A 77 6.28 -3.56 13.80
CA LYS A 77 5.18 -3.92 14.68
C LYS A 77 5.51 -3.51 16.11
N ASP A 78 4.80 -2.53 16.61
CA ASP A 78 4.88 -2.10 17.99
C ASP A 78 4.02 -2.99 18.89
N GLY A 79 4.58 -3.41 20.04
CA GLY A 79 3.87 -4.12 21.09
C GLY A 79 3.37 -5.54 20.77
N TYR A 80 3.94 -6.23 19.80
CA TYR A 80 3.44 -7.52 19.33
C TYR A 80 3.30 -8.57 20.45
N ASN A 81 4.32 -8.74 21.27
CA ASN A 81 4.38 -9.82 22.23
C ASN A 81 3.84 -9.45 23.61
N MET A 82 3.16 -8.33 23.76
CA MET A 82 2.72 -7.81 25.05
C MET A 82 3.89 -7.74 26.07
N ALA A 83 5.11 -7.74 25.54
CA ALA A 83 6.31 -7.72 26.34
C ALA A 83 6.43 -6.38 27.09
N ARG A 84 7.06 -6.41 28.25
CA ARG A 84 7.34 -5.18 29.03
C ARG A 84 8.26 -4.20 28.31
N ARG A 85 8.96 -4.66 27.26
CA ARG A 85 9.90 -3.88 26.44
C ARG A 85 9.63 -4.19 24.97
N SER A 86 9.50 -3.14 24.16
CA SER A 86 9.39 -3.29 22.70
C SER A 86 10.77 -3.25 22.06
N PRO A 87 11.16 -4.24 21.23
CA PRO A 87 12.42 -4.20 20.48
C PRO A 87 12.45 -3.01 19.51
N VAL A 88 11.30 -2.58 19.01
CA VAL A 88 11.16 -1.43 18.13
C VAL A 88 11.68 -0.16 18.80
N ALA A 89 11.32 0.09 20.06
CA ALA A 89 11.77 1.28 20.78
C ALA A 89 13.30 1.35 20.92
N GLN A 90 13.97 0.21 21.00
CA GLN A 90 15.44 0.15 21.09
C GLN A 90 16.11 0.12 19.70
N ALA A 91 15.51 -0.53 18.72
CA ALA A 91 16.06 -0.60 17.36
C ALA A 91 15.91 0.71 16.59
N LEU A 92 14.77 1.41 16.74
CA LEU A 92 14.42 2.59 15.94
C LEU A 92 15.50 3.69 15.94
N PRO A 93 16.08 4.10 17.09
CA PRO A 93 17.15 5.11 17.07
C PRO A 93 18.37 4.66 16.26
N LYS A 94 18.71 3.36 16.32
CA LYS A 94 19.85 2.78 15.59
C LYS A 94 19.54 2.72 14.09
N GLN A 95 18.32 2.35 13.71
CA GLN A 95 17.88 2.35 12.31
C GLN A 95 17.89 3.77 11.72
N LEU A 96 17.42 4.77 12.47
CA LEU A 96 17.46 6.16 12.05
C LEU A 96 18.88 6.66 11.85
N ALA A 97 19.80 6.33 12.78
CA ALA A 97 21.21 6.68 12.67
C ALA A 97 21.86 6.02 11.44
N LEU A 98 21.56 4.74 11.20
CA LEU A 98 22.02 4.00 10.02
C LEU A 98 21.52 4.65 8.72
N LEU A 99 20.23 4.93 8.61
CA LEU A 99 19.66 5.61 7.44
C LEU A 99 20.30 6.98 7.20
N GLN A 100 20.54 7.75 8.26
CA GLN A 100 21.20 9.04 8.18
C GLN A 100 22.64 8.93 7.65
N GLN A 101 23.40 7.89 8.06
CA GLN A 101 24.75 7.64 7.55
C GLN A 101 24.78 7.39 6.04
N TYR A 102 23.72 6.76 5.50
CA TYR A 102 23.54 6.55 4.06
C TYR A 102 22.87 7.73 3.33
N GLY A 103 22.67 8.86 4.01
CA GLY A 103 22.10 10.07 3.41
C GLY A 103 20.58 10.07 3.23
N TYR A 104 19.87 9.11 3.84
CA TYR A 104 18.42 9.07 3.77
C TYR A 104 17.77 10.18 4.61
N ARG A 105 16.73 10.76 4.05
CA ARG A 105 15.78 11.59 4.79
C ARG A 105 14.54 10.75 5.09
N VAL A 106 14.29 10.46 6.35
CA VAL A 106 13.08 9.78 6.80
C VAL A 106 11.94 10.78 6.87
N VAL A 107 10.84 10.45 6.23
CA VAL A 107 9.66 11.31 6.11
C VAL A 107 8.40 10.56 6.54
N THR A 108 7.32 11.28 6.76
CA THR A 108 6.01 10.63 6.95
C THR A 108 5.52 10.01 5.64
N VAL A 109 4.65 8.99 5.74
CA VAL A 109 4.05 8.38 4.54
C VAL A 109 3.28 9.42 3.71
N SER A 110 2.59 10.36 4.35
CA SER A 110 1.89 11.44 3.64
C SER A 110 2.84 12.32 2.84
N GLU A 111 4.01 12.62 3.39
CA GLU A 111 5.04 13.39 2.69
C GLU A 111 5.65 12.57 1.54
N LEU A 112 5.98 11.30 1.79
CA LEU A 112 6.50 10.41 0.74
C LEU A 112 5.53 10.34 -0.46
N LEU A 113 4.25 10.11 -0.21
CA LEU A 113 3.23 10.05 -1.27
C LEU A 113 3.01 11.38 -1.99
N SER A 114 3.29 12.52 -1.35
CA SER A 114 3.23 13.81 -2.02
C SER A 114 4.42 14.03 -2.97
N LEU A 115 5.57 13.47 -2.63
CA LEU A 115 6.80 13.55 -3.43
C LEU A 115 6.80 12.51 -4.54
N CYS A 116 6.42 11.27 -4.23
CA CYS A 116 6.47 10.13 -5.12
C CYS A 116 5.23 9.22 -4.90
N PRO A 117 4.06 9.57 -5.47
CA PRO A 117 2.83 8.82 -5.26
C PRO A 117 2.80 7.45 -5.95
N PHE A 118 3.72 7.19 -6.88
CA PHE A 118 3.76 5.98 -7.71
C PHE A 118 5.04 5.20 -7.47
N ALA A 119 4.91 3.87 -7.41
CA ALA A 119 6.07 3.00 -7.18
C ALA A 119 6.90 2.74 -8.46
N ASP A 120 6.29 2.95 -9.63
CA ASP A 120 6.87 2.63 -10.95
C ASP A 120 7.01 3.84 -11.89
N LEU A 121 6.71 5.05 -11.43
CA LEU A 121 6.89 6.27 -12.22
C LEU A 121 7.90 7.21 -11.57
N SER A 122 8.98 7.48 -12.29
CA SER A 122 9.90 8.56 -11.93
C SER A 122 9.24 9.93 -12.15
N PRO A 123 9.56 10.95 -11.33
CA PRO A 123 9.11 12.32 -11.53
C PRO A 123 9.47 12.91 -12.90
N GLU A 124 10.53 12.40 -13.55
CA GLU A 124 10.98 12.81 -14.88
C GLU A 124 10.17 12.16 -16.01
N SER A 125 9.36 11.16 -15.69
CA SER A 125 8.51 10.50 -16.69
C SER A 125 7.45 11.48 -17.24
N PRO A 126 7.24 11.52 -18.58
CA PRO A 126 6.20 12.36 -19.17
C PRO A 126 4.78 11.99 -18.70
N VAL A 127 4.61 10.77 -18.19
CA VAL A 127 3.34 10.27 -17.66
C VAL A 127 3.10 10.69 -16.21
N PHE A 128 4.14 11.09 -15.48
CA PHE A 128 4.07 11.38 -14.04
C PHE A 128 3.09 12.51 -13.72
N ALA A 129 3.24 13.67 -14.37
CA ALA A 129 2.41 14.84 -14.07
C ALA A 129 0.91 14.60 -14.42
N PRO A 130 0.55 14.03 -15.59
CA PRO A 130 -0.82 13.63 -15.87
C PRO A 130 -1.40 12.62 -14.88
N ALA A 131 -0.64 11.58 -14.52
CA ALA A 131 -1.06 10.57 -13.56
C ALA A 131 -1.31 11.19 -12.18
N LYS A 132 -0.40 12.05 -11.72
CA LYS A 132 -0.56 12.77 -10.45
C LYS A 132 -1.82 13.65 -10.44
N ALA A 133 -2.09 14.38 -11.51
CA ALA A 133 -3.28 15.21 -11.64
C ALA A 133 -4.58 14.38 -11.57
N LEU A 134 -4.61 13.20 -12.21
CA LEU A 134 -5.74 12.28 -12.11
C LEU A 134 -5.93 11.74 -10.69
N LEU A 135 -4.85 11.37 -10.01
CA LEU A 135 -4.90 10.92 -8.62
C LEU A 135 -5.41 12.02 -7.69
N GLU A 136 -4.93 13.25 -7.85
CA GLU A 136 -5.38 14.42 -7.09
C GLU A 136 -6.85 14.77 -7.36
N ALA A 137 -7.34 14.52 -8.57
CA ALA A 137 -8.74 14.65 -8.94
C ALA A 137 -9.62 13.50 -8.39
N GLY A 138 -9.02 12.51 -7.73
CA GLY A 138 -9.73 11.40 -7.08
C GLY A 138 -9.97 10.18 -7.98
N PHE A 139 -9.32 10.11 -9.15
CA PHE A 139 -9.39 8.91 -9.99
C PHE A 139 -8.52 7.79 -9.41
N CYS A 140 -9.04 6.56 -9.43
CA CYS A 140 -8.33 5.38 -8.97
C CYS A 140 -7.47 4.82 -10.12
N ILE A 141 -6.29 5.39 -10.32
CA ILE A 141 -5.39 5.02 -11.42
C ILE A 141 -4.25 4.08 -11.00
N CYS A 142 -4.16 3.73 -9.73
CA CYS A 142 -3.12 2.86 -9.21
C CYS A 142 -3.64 1.46 -8.93
N TYR A 143 -2.77 0.48 -9.15
CA TYR A 143 -2.95 -0.88 -8.67
C TYR A 143 -2.67 -0.98 -7.16
N ARG A 144 -2.87 -2.17 -6.57
CA ARG A 144 -2.68 -2.41 -5.12
C ARG A 144 -1.28 -2.09 -4.60
N ASP A 145 -0.29 -2.23 -5.46
CA ASP A 145 1.13 -2.00 -5.20
C ASP A 145 1.58 -0.56 -5.46
N ASN A 146 0.62 0.36 -5.63
CA ASN A 146 0.85 1.75 -5.99
C ASN A 146 1.55 1.95 -7.35
N THR A 147 1.51 0.96 -8.24
CA THR A 147 1.99 1.11 -9.61
C THR A 147 0.91 1.66 -10.52
N VAL A 148 1.30 2.39 -11.56
CA VAL A 148 0.42 2.89 -12.65
C VAL A 148 0.51 1.99 -13.87
N ARG A 149 1.65 1.37 -14.09
CA ARG A 149 1.96 0.45 -15.19
C ARG A 149 1.65 1.07 -16.56
N PRO A 150 2.31 2.17 -16.93
CA PRO A 150 1.95 2.96 -18.10
C PRO A 150 2.03 2.19 -19.43
N GLU A 151 2.87 1.15 -19.50
CA GLU A 151 3.04 0.31 -20.68
C GLU A 151 2.08 -0.90 -20.72
N GLN A 152 1.27 -1.10 -19.67
CA GLN A 152 0.35 -2.23 -19.62
C GLN A 152 -0.92 -1.94 -20.43
N ILE A 153 -1.32 -2.90 -21.26
CA ILE A 153 -2.61 -2.84 -21.95
C ILE A 153 -3.73 -3.00 -20.93
N LEU A 154 -4.60 -2.00 -20.86
CA LEU A 154 -5.76 -2.03 -19.98
C LEU A 154 -6.85 -2.95 -20.52
N THR A 155 -7.44 -3.72 -19.61
CA THR A 155 -8.71 -4.39 -19.88
C THR A 155 -9.86 -3.39 -19.85
N ARG A 156 -11.00 -3.72 -20.47
CA ARG A 156 -12.21 -2.89 -20.39
C ARG A 156 -12.67 -2.67 -18.95
N GLY A 157 -12.55 -3.71 -18.10
CA GLY A 157 -12.91 -3.62 -16.69
C GLY A 157 -12.01 -2.66 -15.90
N GLU A 158 -10.71 -2.68 -16.14
CA GLU A 158 -9.76 -1.75 -15.53
C GLU A 158 -10.03 -0.31 -15.98
N LEU A 159 -10.32 -0.10 -17.26
CA LEU A 159 -10.69 1.22 -17.76
C LEU A 159 -11.94 1.76 -17.06
N CYS A 160 -12.99 0.95 -16.91
CA CYS A 160 -14.18 1.31 -16.16
C CYS A 160 -13.86 1.63 -14.70
N MET A 161 -12.99 0.82 -14.05
CA MET A 161 -12.56 1.06 -12.68
C MET A 161 -11.80 2.38 -12.54
N PHE A 162 -10.89 2.69 -13.43
CA PHE A 162 -10.13 3.94 -13.39
C PHE A 162 -11.02 5.16 -13.65
N ALA A 163 -11.96 5.06 -14.58
CA ALA A 163 -12.85 6.17 -14.90
C ALA A 163 -13.95 6.39 -13.85
N PHE A 164 -14.48 5.33 -13.25
CA PHE A 164 -15.68 5.40 -12.41
C PHE A 164 -15.47 4.86 -10.99
N GLY A 165 -14.29 4.35 -10.65
CA GLY A 165 -14.00 3.68 -9.37
C GLY A 165 -14.39 4.50 -8.15
N TRP A 166 -14.16 5.80 -8.17
CA TRP A 166 -14.52 6.73 -7.10
C TRP A 166 -16.03 6.89 -6.88
N LYS A 167 -16.86 6.60 -7.91
CA LYS A 167 -18.33 6.66 -7.83
C LYS A 167 -18.98 5.31 -7.49
N THR A 168 -18.21 4.23 -7.48
CA THR A 168 -18.77 2.87 -7.44
C THR A 168 -18.89 2.27 -6.05
N ALA A 169 -18.40 2.96 -5.02
CA ALA A 169 -18.32 2.43 -3.68
C ALA A 169 -19.66 1.90 -3.14
N ALA A 170 -20.69 2.75 -3.10
CA ALA A 170 -22.00 2.37 -2.60
C ALA A 170 -22.64 1.28 -3.46
N ARG A 171 -22.51 1.39 -4.78
CA ARG A 171 -23.08 0.44 -5.73
C ARG A 171 -22.44 -0.95 -5.60
N ARG A 172 -21.13 -1.00 -5.37
CA ARG A 172 -20.44 -2.27 -5.13
C ARG A 172 -20.96 -2.96 -3.87
N ILE A 173 -21.14 -2.23 -2.78
CA ILE A 173 -21.72 -2.78 -1.54
C ILE A 173 -23.11 -3.36 -1.83
N GLU A 174 -23.96 -2.62 -2.53
CA GLU A 174 -25.29 -3.08 -2.92
C GLU A 174 -25.23 -4.38 -3.72
N LEU A 175 -24.42 -4.44 -4.78
CA LEU A 175 -24.24 -5.64 -5.62
C LEU A 175 -23.74 -6.84 -4.82
N VAL A 176 -22.80 -6.66 -3.91
CA VAL A 176 -22.30 -7.73 -3.04
C VAL A 176 -23.37 -8.22 -2.08
N GLN A 177 -24.14 -7.31 -1.48
CA GLN A 177 -25.20 -7.64 -0.54
C GLN A 177 -26.39 -8.33 -1.21
N THR A 178 -26.83 -7.83 -2.35
CA THR A 178 -27.99 -8.37 -3.07
C THR A 178 -27.66 -9.60 -3.90
N LYS A 179 -26.36 -9.88 -4.13
CA LYS A 179 -25.88 -10.95 -5.02
C LYS A 179 -26.47 -10.88 -6.43
N THR A 180 -26.93 -9.70 -6.84
CA THR A 180 -27.53 -9.47 -8.15
C THR A 180 -26.44 -9.36 -9.20
N ARG A 181 -26.61 -10.06 -10.31
CA ARG A 181 -25.75 -9.88 -11.49
C ARG A 181 -26.28 -8.73 -12.32
N VAL A 182 -25.40 -7.78 -12.59
CA VAL A 182 -25.70 -6.63 -13.44
C VAL A 182 -25.48 -6.98 -14.91
N CYS A 183 -24.34 -7.58 -15.22
CA CYS A 183 -24.03 -8.10 -16.55
C CYS A 183 -24.06 -9.61 -16.54
N ARG A 184 -24.51 -10.23 -17.66
CA ARG A 184 -24.66 -11.68 -17.77
C ARG A 184 -23.36 -12.44 -17.55
N ASP A 185 -22.24 -11.89 -18.00
CA ASP A 185 -20.89 -12.44 -17.97
C ASP A 185 -20.03 -11.89 -16.84
N VAL A 186 -20.52 -10.89 -16.08
CA VAL A 186 -19.80 -10.30 -14.94
C VAL A 186 -20.50 -10.69 -13.64
N PRO A 187 -19.91 -11.57 -12.82
CA PRO A 187 -20.45 -11.88 -11.51
C PRO A 187 -20.51 -10.64 -10.61
N CYS A 188 -21.52 -10.51 -9.76
CA CYS A 188 -21.64 -9.40 -8.81
C CYS A 188 -20.42 -9.25 -7.88
N ARG A 189 -19.68 -10.33 -7.65
CA ARG A 189 -18.43 -10.34 -6.86
C ARG A 189 -17.19 -9.95 -7.68
N HIS A 190 -17.34 -9.70 -9.00
CA HIS A 190 -16.21 -9.28 -9.81
C HIS A 190 -15.66 -7.95 -9.28
N PRO A 191 -14.33 -7.78 -9.17
CA PRO A 191 -13.70 -6.55 -8.62
C PRO A 191 -14.23 -5.26 -9.24
N TYR A 192 -14.57 -5.29 -10.51
CA TYR A 192 -15.00 -4.12 -11.28
C TYR A 192 -16.49 -4.11 -11.63
N ALA A 193 -17.32 -5.00 -11.04
CA ALA A 193 -18.73 -5.12 -11.41
C ALA A 193 -19.47 -3.78 -11.31
N ALA A 194 -19.30 -3.06 -10.21
CA ALA A 194 -19.95 -1.77 -10.02
C ALA A 194 -19.48 -0.70 -11.01
N ALA A 195 -18.19 -0.69 -11.36
CA ALA A 195 -17.65 0.24 -12.35
C ALA A 195 -18.13 -0.08 -13.77
N ILE A 196 -18.21 -1.37 -14.11
CA ILE A 196 -18.72 -1.85 -15.40
C ILE A 196 -20.22 -1.52 -15.57
N GLU A 197 -20.98 -1.57 -14.50
CA GLU A 197 -22.41 -1.21 -14.54
C GLU A 197 -22.62 0.29 -14.77
N LEU A 198 -21.72 1.13 -14.28
CA LEU A 198 -21.83 2.58 -14.43
C LEU A 198 -21.31 3.10 -15.77
N ALA A 199 -20.54 2.29 -16.51
CA ALA A 199 -19.98 2.64 -17.80
C ALA A 199 -20.99 2.44 -18.94
#